data_309b19a2cecb0334a1fe0720e7446991
#
_entry.id   309b19a2cecb0334a1fe0720e7446991
#
_cell.length_a   1.000
_cell.length_b   1.000
_cell.length_c   1.000
_cell.angle_alpha   90.00
_cell.angle_beta   90.00
_cell.angle_gamma   90.00
#
_symmetry.space_group_name_H-M   'P 1'
#
loop_
_entity.id
_entity.type
_entity.pdbx_description
1 polymer ?
#
loop_
_entity_poly.entity_id
_entity_poly.type
_entity_poly.pdbx_seq_one_letter_code
_entity_poly.pdbx_strand_id
1 'polypeptide(L)'
;MFYQTIYPTYQVFVALGVSCIITLVLMPLFIKLMKKEGVGQQVRADGPQQHLVKQGTPTMGGVVMLVSILLTCIALAQWNTDLILAMAAMLLTGSLGLLDDIESVAHGRSLGLTASQKMAGLITISVAFCLAAVNIWGITPIIAFPGGLEINLGILTTTVNLGGNVLSIPWLYLFFVFLLMAGLSNAVNLTDGLDGLAGGCVMVVMIFMAAVAFRYGESSLAVFAASIAGACIGFLWFNSYPASIFMGDTGSLAWGAAFAALAVLTKTEVVSLVMGGLFIIEALSVIIQVVSYKATKKRVFLMAPLHHHFEKLGWNETKVVFRFWIISGAFAALGFALYFQLH
;
A
#
# COMPACT_ATOMS: atom_id res chain seq x y z
N MET A 1 33.24 -16.67 -1.93
CA MET A 1 32.58 -15.84 -0.91
C MET A 1 32.22 -14.44 -1.44
N PHE A 2 33.00 -13.77 -2.26
CA PHE A 2 32.67 -12.46 -2.87
C PHE A 2 31.49 -12.48 -3.88
N TYR A 3 31.30 -13.56 -4.59
CA TYR A 3 30.21 -13.68 -5.59
C TYR A 3 28.81 -13.76 -4.98
N GLN A 4 28.65 -14.31 -3.79
CA GLN A 4 27.34 -14.44 -3.12
C GLN A 4 26.83 -13.13 -2.54
N THR A 5 27.68 -12.15 -2.26
CA THR A 5 27.31 -10.86 -1.69
C THR A 5 26.96 -9.79 -2.73
N ILE A 6 27.37 -9.96 -3.99
CA ILE A 6 27.11 -8.98 -5.07
C ILE A 6 25.77 -9.28 -5.77
N TYR A 7 25.37 -10.54 -5.91
CA TYR A 7 24.18 -10.96 -6.61
C TYR A 7 22.86 -10.40 -6.04
N PRO A 8 22.61 -10.40 -4.72
CA PRO A 8 21.34 -9.93 -4.17
C PRO A 8 21.06 -8.44 -4.46
N THR A 9 22.08 -7.59 -4.34
CA THR A 9 21.94 -6.13 -4.57
C THR A 9 21.59 -5.83 -6.02
N TYR A 10 22.24 -6.51 -6.96
CA TYR A 10 21.98 -6.34 -8.39
C TYR A 10 20.53 -6.73 -8.75
N GLN A 11 20.02 -7.83 -8.19
CA GLN A 11 18.66 -8.31 -8.46
C GLN A 11 17.59 -7.28 -8.05
N VAL A 12 17.78 -6.55 -6.95
CA VAL A 12 16.86 -5.51 -6.48
C VAL A 12 16.71 -4.39 -7.52
N PHE A 13 17.84 -3.89 -8.06
CA PHE A 13 17.82 -2.86 -9.09
C PHE A 13 17.26 -3.36 -10.43
N VAL A 14 17.59 -4.60 -10.80
CA VAL A 14 17.02 -5.24 -12.01
C VAL A 14 15.52 -5.40 -11.85
N ALA A 15 15.02 -5.84 -10.69
CA ALA A 15 13.60 -6.01 -10.43
C ALA A 15 12.83 -4.68 -10.54
N LEU A 16 13.39 -3.60 -10.00
CA LEU A 16 12.82 -2.26 -10.17
C LEU A 16 12.71 -1.89 -11.66
N GLY A 17 13.79 -2.07 -12.43
CA GLY A 17 13.82 -1.74 -13.85
C GLY A 17 12.87 -2.62 -14.67
N VAL A 18 12.86 -3.93 -14.44
CA VAL A 18 12.01 -4.89 -15.16
C VAL A 18 10.54 -4.60 -14.90
N SER A 19 10.14 -4.42 -13.63
CA SER A 19 8.75 -4.09 -13.28
C SER A 19 8.30 -2.76 -13.91
N CYS A 20 9.18 -1.76 -13.91
CA CYS A 20 8.93 -0.48 -14.58
C CYS A 20 8.68 -0.68 -16.07
N ILE A 21 9.56 -1.41 -16.76
CA ILE A 21 9.44 -1.66 -18.22
C ILE A 21 8.17 -2.45 -18.54
N ILE A 22 7.85 -3.50 -17.79
CA ILE A 22 6.62 -4.27 -17.99
C ILE A 22 5.39 -3.36 -17.86
N THR A 23 5.36 -2.52 -16.82
CA THR A 23 4.26 -1.56 -16.59
C THR A 23 4.16 -0.57 -17.76
N LEU A 24 5.28 0.01 -18.21
CA LEU A 24 5.31 0.94 -19.35
C LEU A 24 4.80 0.31 -20.66
N VAL A 25 5.09 -0.97 -20.88
CA VAL A 25 4.68 -1.69 -22.10
C VAL A 25 3.20 -2.09 -22.05
N LEU A 26 2.72 -2.59 -20.90
CA LEU A 26 1.36 -3.09 -20.78
C LEU A 26 0.33 -1.98 -20.59
N MET A 27 0.69 -0.88 -19.96
CA MET A 27 -0.25 0.20 -19.62
C MET A 27 -0.95 0.83 -20.82
N PRO A 28 -0.28 1.17 -21.94
CA PRO A 28 -0.95 1.72 -23.12
C PRO A 28 -1.98 0.78 -23.73
N LEU A 29 -1.71 -0.53 -23.69
CA LEU A 29 -2.63 -1.56 -24.19
C LEU A 29 -3.88 -1.61 -23.30
N PHE A 30 -3.69 -1.57 -22.00
CA PHE A 30 -4.77 -1.56 -21.01
C PHE A 30 -5.63 -0.28 -21.13
N ILE A 31 -5.00 0.90 -21.26
CA ILE A 31 -5.72 2.17 -21.46
C ILE A 31 -6.60 2.10 -22.72
N LYS A 32 -6.08 1.54 -23.83
CA LYS A 32 -6.87 1.37 -25.06
C LYS A 32 -8.07 0.44 -24.84
N LEU A 33 -7.86 -0.66 -24.11
CA LEU A 33 -8.92 -1.61 -23.77
C LEU A 33 -10.01 -0.92 -22.94
N MET A 34 -9.66 -0.24 -21.85
CA MET A 34 -10.61 0.43 -20.98
C MET A 34 -11.40 1.53 -21.72
N LYS A 35 -10.74 2.30 -22.57
CA LYS A 35 -11.44 3.30 -23.43
C LYS A 35 -12.42 2.66 -24.40
N LYS A 36 -12.08 1.51 -24.98
CA LYS A 36 -12.96 0.79 -25.90
C LYS A 36 -14.21 0.26 -25.19
N GLU A 37 -14.06 -0.23 -23.97
CA GLU A 37 -15.16 -0.76 -23.15
C GLU A 37 -15.95 0.35 -22.43
N GLY A 38 -15.57 1.63 -22.59
CA GLY A 38 -16.23 2.77 -21.94
C GLY A 38 -16.03 2.79 -20.42
N VAL A 39 -15.00 2.10 -19.91
CA VAL A 39 -14.69 2.01 -18.48
C VAL A 39 -13.93 3.26 -18.07
N GLY A 40 -14.59 4.15 -17.31
CA GLY A 40 -13.98 5.36 -16.79
C GLY A 40 -14.55 5.73 -15.42
N GLN A 41 -13.76 6.45 -14.64
CA GLN A 41 -14.13 6.83 -13.29
C GLN A 41 -15.27 7.83 -13.28
N GLN A 42 -16.23 7.62 -12.38
CA GLN A 42 -17.28 8.58 -12.03
C GLN A 42 -16.76 9.52 -10.93
N VAL A 43 -16.65 10.80 -11.25
CA VAL A 43 -16.19 11.80 -10.28
C VAL A 43 -17.32 12.19 -9.33
N ARG A 44 -17.01 12.29 -8.02
CA ARG A 44 -17.99 12.72 -7.00
C ARG A 44 -18.39 14.17 -7.22
N ALA A 45 -19.70 14.44 -7.15
CA ALA A 45 -20.24 15.80 -7.27
C ALA A 45 -19.81 16.75 -6.14
N ASP A 46 -19.46 16.19 -4.97
CA ASP A 46 -19.07 16.93 -3.75
C ASP A 46 -17.59 17.36 -3.77
N GLY A 47 -16.81 16.91 -4.76
CA GLY A 47 -15.37 17.18 -4.90
C GLY A 47 -15.07 18.60 -5.42
N PRO A 48 -13.77 18.97 -5.50
CA PRO A 48 -13.37 20.20 -6.16
C PRO A 48 -13.85 20.23 -7.61
N GLN A 49 -14.46 21.35 -8.06
CA GLN A 49 -15.03 21.46 -9.42
C GLN A 49 -13.98 21.20 -10.53
N GLN A 50 -12.71 21.46 -10.25
CA GLN A 50 -11.60 21.19 -11.17
C GLN A 50 -11.45 19.69 -11.51
N HIS A 51 -11.97 18.79 -10.67
CA HIS A 51 -11.91 17.34 -10.90
C HIS A 51 -12.99 16.84 -11.88
N LEU A 52 -14.01 17.64 -12.19
CA LEU A 52 -15.04 17.28 -13.20
C LEU A 52 -14.44 17.04 -14.60
N VAL A 53 -13.32 17.68 -14.92
CA VAL A 53 -12.61 17.49 -16.20
C VAL A 53 -12.01 16.06 -16.29
N LYS A 54 -11.81 15.38 -15.16
CA LYS A 54 -11.26 14.01 -15.07
C LYS A 54 -12.30 12.91 -15.30
N GLN A 55 -13.58 13.29 -15.47
CA GLN A 55 -14.66 12.31 -15.72
C GLN A 55 -14.42 11.53 -16.99
N GLY A 56 -14.55 10.19 -16.92
CA GLY A 56 -14.31 9.29 -18.05
C GLY A 56 -12.84 8.91 -18.26
N THR A 57 -11.91 9.39 -17.43
CA THR A 57 -10.54 8.86 -17.43
C THR A 57 -10.56 7.38 -17.04
N PRO A 58 -9.90 6.49 -17.81
CA PRO A 58 -9.77 5.06 -17.48
C PRO A 58 -9.32 4.85 -16.03
N THR A 59 -9.82 3.81 -15.38
CA THR A 59 -9.43 3.39 -14.03
C THR A 59 -8.89 1.96 -14.00
N MET A 60 -8.63 1.41 -12.82
CA MET A 60 -8.08 0.05 -12.62
C MET A 60 -6.63 -0.13 -13.11
N GLY A 61 -5.84 0.94 -13.21
CA GLY A 61 -4.41 0.84 -13.56
C GLY A 61 -3.61 -0.07 -12.62
N GLY A 62 -4.10 -0.24 -11.39
CA GLY A 62 -3.56 -1.18 -10.42
C GLY A 62 -3.47 -2.63 -10.91
N VAL A 63 -4.37 -3.07 -11.81
CA VAL A 63 -4.33 -4.41 -12.40
C VAL A 63 -3.03 -4.63 -13.17
N VAL A 64 -2.64 -3.69 -14.03
CA VAL A 64 -1.39 -3.78 -14.80
C VAL A 64 -0.18 -3.77 -13.87
N MET A 65 -0.21 -2.95 -12.83
CA MET A 65 0.87 -2.90 -11.85
C MET A 65 1.02 -4.23 -11.10
N LEU A 66 -0.10 -4.83 -10.63
CA LEU A 66 -0.09 -6.15 -9.98
C LEU A 66 0.48 -7.25 -10.89
N VAL A 67 0.07 -7.27 -12.16
CA VAL A 67 0.61 -8.20 -13.17
C VAL A 67 2.12 -7.99 -13.36
N SER A 68 2.56 -6.74 -13.46
CA SER A 68 3.98 -6.40 -13.64
C SER A 68 4.84 -6.88 -12.47
N ILE A 69 4.36 -6.68 -11.24
CA ILE A 69 5.03 -7.13 -10.02
C ILE A 69 5.08 -8.66 -9.97
N LEU A 70 3.95 -9.32 -10.24
CA LEU A 70 3.86 -10.79 -10.25
C LEU A 70 4.86 -11.38 -11.25
N LEU A 71 4.87 -10.90 -12.49
CA LEU A 71 5.79 -11.37 -13.53
C LEU A 71 7.26 -11.12 -13.16
N THR A 72 7.55 -9.95 -12.57
CA THR A 72 8.91 -9.62 -12.11
C THR A 72 9.36 -10.54 -10.99
N CYS A 73 8.51 -10.80 -9.99
CA CYS A 73 8.83 -11.70 -8.89
C CYS A 73 8.97 -13.15 -9.36
N ILE A 74 8.13 -13.61 -10.31
CA ILE A 74 8.28 -14.94 -10.92
C ILE A 74 9.64 -15.10 -11.58
N ALA A 75 10.09 -14.07 -12.29
CA ALA A 75 11.33 -14.13 -13.06
C ALA A 75 12.61 -13.95 -12.20
N LEU A 76 12.56 -13.13 -11.16
CA LEU A 76 13.77 -12.64 -10.48
C LEU A 76 13.85 -12.97 -9.00
N ALA A 77 12.72 -13.19 -8.30
CA ALA A 77 12.76 -13.46 -6.87
C ALA A 77 13.06 -14.95 -6.60
N GLN A 78 13.76 -15.21 -5.50
CA GLN A 78 13.82 -16.55 -4.94
C GLN A 78 12.53 -16.82 -4.19
N TRP A 79 11.78 -17.82 -4.64
CA TRP A 79 10.50 -18.17 -4.04
C TRP A 79 10.74 -18.81 -2.67
N ASN A 80 10.46 -18.05 -1.65
CA ASN A 80 10.41 -18.50 -0.27
C ASN A 80 9.01 -18.19 0.30
N THR A 81 8.82 -18.68 1.48
CA THR A 81 7.55 -18.59 2.17
C THR A 81 7.16 -17.15 2.50
N ASP A 82 8.13 -16.28 2.87
CA ASP A 82 7.89 -14.86 3.18
C ASP A 82 7.37 -14.09 1.96
N LEU A 83 8.00 -14.33 0.80
CA LEU A 83 7.55 -13.74 -0.46
C LEU A 83 6.12 -14.19 -0.82
N ILE A 84 5.82 -15.49 -0.67
CA ILE A 84 4.48 -16.02 -0.97
C ILE A 84 3.44 -15.34 -0.10
N LEU A 85 3.72 -15.16 1.19
CA LEU A 85 2.80 -14.52 2.13
C LEU A 85 2.60 -13.04 1.82
N ALA A 86 3.69 -12.30 1.53
CA ALA A 86 3.63 -10.90 1.14
C ALA A 86 2.83 -10.71 -0.17
N MET A 87 3.10 -11.54 -1.17
CA MET A 87 2.38 -11.51 -2.44
C MET A 87 0.91 -11.90 -2.27
N ALA A 88 0.60 -12.91 -1.45
CA ALA A 88 -0.77 -13.30 -1.17
C ALA A 88 -1.56 -12.15 -0.50
N ALA A 89 -0.97 -11.47 0.48
CA ALA A 89 -1.60 -10.30 1.11
C ALA A 89 -1.89 -9.19 0.08
N MET A 90 -0.91 -8.87 -0.78
CA MET A 90 -1.06 -7.89 -1.86
C MET A 90 -2.15 -8.29 -2.86
N LEU A 91 -2.10 -9.53 -3.37
CA LEU A 91 -3.02 -9.99 -4.41
C LEU A 91 -4.44 -10.15 -3.90
N LEU A 92 -4.64 -10.67 -2.68
CA LEU A 92 -5.98 -10.81 -2.10
C LEU A 92 -6.61 -9.44 -1.83
N THR A 93 -5.83 -8.49 -1.31
CA THR A 93 -6.33 -7.13 -1.05
C THR A 93 -6.54 -6.37 -2.37
N GLY A 94 -5.66 -6.57 -3.36
CA GLY A 94 -5.84 -6.05 -4.71
C GLY A 94 -7.10 -6.63 -5.40
N SER A 95 -7.39 -7.91 -5.18
CA SER A 95 -8.63 -8.54 -5.67
C SER A 95 -9.88 -7.96 -5.00
N LEU A 96 -9.81 -7.65 -3.70
CA LEU A 96 -10.89 -6.94 -3.01
C LEU A 96 -11.10 -5.55 -3.61
N GLY A 97 -10.02 -4.81 -3.90
CA GLY A 97 -10.08 -3.51 -4.58
C GLY A 97 -10.61 -3.63 -6.01
N LEU A 98 -10.24 -4.69 -6.74
CA LEU A 98 -10.75 -4.96 -8.09
C LEU A 98 -12.27 -5.21 -8.09
N LEU A 99 -12.78 -5.94 -7.10
CA LEU A 99 -14.22 -6.12 -6.93
C LEU A 99 -14.93 -4.79 -6.67
N ASP A 100 -14.32 -3.90 -5.85
CA ASP A 100 -14.85 -2.56 -5.62
C ASP A 100 -14.88 -1.72 -6.91
N ASP A 101 -13.79 -1.71 -7.66
CA ASP A 101 -13.67 -0.99 -8.92
C ASP A 101 -14.69 -1.49 -9.95
N ILE A 102 -14.86 -2.82 -10.09
CA ILE A 102 -15.85 -3.43 -11.01
C ILE A 102 -17.27 -3.04 -10.61
N GLU A 103 -17.63 -3.15 -9.33
CA GLU A 103 -18.96 -2.77 -8.82
C GLU A 103 -19.25 -1.27 -9.05
N SER A 104 -18.25 -0.41 -8.83
CA SER A 104 -18.34 1.03 -9.08
C SER A 104 -18.66 1.33 -10.55
N VAL A 105 -17.91 0.71 -11.47
CA VAL A 105 -18.09 0.87 -12.93
C VAL A 105 -19.42 0.27 -13.39
N ALA A 106 -19.75 -0.94 -12.98
CA ALA A 106 -20.97 -1.65 -13.39
C ALA A 106 -22.27 -0.89 -13.02
N HIS A 107 -22.26 -0.21 -11.89
CA HIS A 107 -23.43 0.56 -11.44
C HIS A 107 -23.36 2.05 -11.76
N GLY A 108 -22.31 2.52 -12.42
CA GLY A 108 -22.13 3.96 -12.75
C GLY A 108 -22.10 4.87 -11.51
N ARG A 109 -21.59 4.36 -10.39
CA ARG A 109 -21.52 5.06 -9.10
C ARG A 109 -20.07 5.29 -8.71
N SER A 110 -19.83 6.32 -7.88
CA SER A 110 -18.50 6.59 -7.32
C SER A 110 -18.13 5.66 -6.15
N LEU A 111 -19.03 4.79 -5.71
CA LEU A 111 -18.84 3.80 -4.64
C LEU A 111 -19.20 2.41 -5.19
N GLY A 112 -18.29 1.48 -5.07
CA GLY A 112 -18.47 0.07 -5.39
C GLY A 112 -19.05 -0.71 -4.21
N LEU A 113 -18.21 -1.44 -3.50
CA LEU A 113 -18.58 -2.17 -2.31
C LEU A 113 -19.01 -1.25 -1.15
N THR A 114 -19.90 -1.73 -0.30
CA THR A 114 -20.22 -1.01 0.94
C THR A 114 -19.01 -1.00 1.89
N ALA A 115 -18.92 0.01 2.76
CA ALA A 115 -17.85 0.11 3.74
C ALA A 115 -17.74 -1.14 4.63
N SER A 116 -18.88 -1.78 4.97
CA SER A 116 -18.91 -3.01 5.74
C SER A 116 -18.37 -4.22 4.96
N GLN A 117 -18.67 -4.35 3.67
CA GLN A 117 -18.15 -5.42 2.83
C GLN A 117 -16.63 -5.28 2.64
N LYS A 118 -16.15 -4.06 2.35
CA LYS A 118 -14.72 -3.77 2.23
C LYS A 118 -13.98 -4.07 3.55
N MET A 119 -14.55 -3.64 4.67
CA MET A 119 -13.96 -3.91 6.00
C MET A 119 -13.95 -5.41 6.32
N ALA A 120 -15.02 -6.15 6.03
CA ALA A 120 -15.08 -7.61 6.23
C ALA A 120 -14.00 -8.33 5.41
N GLY A 121 -13.78 -7.92 4.15
CA GLY A 121 -12.69 -8.44 3.32
C GLY A 121 -11.32 -8.16 3.93
N LEU A 122 -11.05 -6.94 4.36
CA LEU A 122 -9.78 -6.56 5.00
C LEU A 122 -9.56 -7.31 6.32
N ILE A 123 -10.58 -7.49 7.14
CA ILE A 123 -10.50 -8.30 8.38
C ILE A 123 -10.10 -9.74 8.02
N THR A 124 -10.81 -10.36 7.07
CA THR A 124 -10.55 -11.75 6.68
C THR A 124 -9.12 -11.94 6.18
N ILE A 125 -8.65 -11.05 5.30
CA ILE A 125 -7.28 -11.10 4.75
C ILE A 125 -6.25 -10.90 5.85
N SER A 126 -6.45 -9.91 6.74
CA SER A 126 -5.52 -9.60 7.84
C SER A 126 -5.43 -10.74 8.84
N VAL A 127 -6.56 -11.37 9.18
CA VAL A 127 -6.61 -12.53 10.08
C VAL A 127 -5.87 -13.72 9.45
N ALA A 128 -6.17 -14.05 8.19
CA ALA A 128 -5.50 -15.13 7.48
C ALA A 128 -3.99 -14.90 7.38
N PHE A 129 -3.56 -13.67 7.03
CA PHE A 129 -2.17 -13.28 6.97
C PHE A 129 -1.48 -13.43 8.33
N CYS A 130 -2.05 -12.89 9.41
CA CYS A 130 -1.46 -12.95 10.75
C CYS A 130 -1.33 -14.40 11.25
N LEU A 131 -2.38 -15.22 11.08
CA LEU A 131 -2.34 -16.63 11.49
C LEU A 131 -1.30 -17.41 10.68
N ALA A 132 -1.19 -17.18 9.38
CA ALA A 132 -0.14 -17.77 8.56
C ALA A 132 1.25 -17.30 9.01
N ALA A 133 1.47 -15.99 9.20
CA ALA A 133 2.73 -15.43 9.65
C ALA A 133 3.22 -16.05 10.96
N VAL A 134 2.34 -16.20 11.94
CA VAL A 134 2.71 -16.76 13.25
C VAL A 134 2.87 -18.27 13.22
N ASN A 135 1.95 -19.02 12.58
CA ASN A 135 1.92 -20.47 12.71
C ASN A 135 2.71 -21.22 11.64
N ILE A 136 2.88 -20.65 10.47
CA ILE A 136 3.62 -21.28 9.37
C ILE A 136 5.04 -20.73 9.31
N TRP A 137 5.24 -19.44 9.56
CA TRP A 137 6.52 -18.74 9.44
C TRP A 137 7.22 -18.49 10.76
N GLY A 138 6.53 -18.67 11.89
CA GLY A 138 7.11 -18.50 13.21
C GLY A 138 7.40 -17.04 13.56
N ILE A 139 6.69 -16.08 12.91
CA ILE A 139 6.80 -14.67 13.25
C ILE A 139 6.39 -14.50 14.73
N THR A 140 7.31 -13.97 15.53
CA THR A 140 7.05 -13.73 16.95
C THR A 140 6.08 -12.56 17.14
N PRO A 141 5.09 -12.66 18.05
CA PRO A 141 4.13 -11.60 18.33
C PRO A 141 4.74 -10.51 19.23
N ILE A 142 5.97 -10.09 18.94
CA ILE A 142 6.72 -9.04 19.65
C ILE A 142 6.87 -7.86 18.72
N ILE A 143 6.61 -6.66 19.20
CA ILE A 143 6.82 -5.41 18.48
C ILE A 143 8.06 -4.73 19.03
N ALA A 144 9.02 -4.43 18.16
CA ALA A 144 10.25 -3.73 18.50
C ALA A 144 10.12 -2.22 18.23
N PHE A 145 10.60 -1.42 19.16
CA PHE A 145 10.69 0.03 19.07
C PHE A 145 12.14 0.47 18.94
N PRO A 146 12.43 1.59 18.25
CA PRO A 146 13.75 2.18 18.27
C PRO A 146 14.25 2.42 19.70
N GLY A 147 15.53 2.09 19.95
CA GLY A 147 16.10 2.17 21.29
C GLY A 147 15.98 0.90 22.13
N GLY A 148 15.59 -0.24 21.53
CA GLY A 148 15.64 -1.57 22.16
C GLY A 148 14.44 -1.90 23.07
N LEU A 149 13.39 -1.08 23.08
CA LEU A 149 12.15 -1.43 23.77
C LEU A 149 11.36 -2.45 22.93
N GLU A 150 10.97 -3.54 23.57
CA GLU A 150 10.11 -4.56 22.97
C GLU A 150 8.81 -4.73 23.76
N ILE A 151 7.71 -4.86 23.04
CA ILE A 151 6.39 -5.14 23.61
C ILE A 151 5.89 -6.49 23.12
N ASN A 152 5.73 -7.44 24.03
CA ASN A 152 5.19 -8.75 23.71
C ASN A 152 3.66 -8.71 23.64
N LEU A 153 3.08 -8.78 22.44
CA LEU A 153 1.64 -8.89 22.21
C LEU A 153 1.13 -10.34 22.22
N GLY A 154 2.03 -11.30 22.43
CA GLY A 154 1.69 -12.72 22.56
C GLY A 154 1.18 -13.12 23.97
N ILE A 155 1.11 -12.19 24.91
CA ILE A 155 0.64 -12.45 26.29
C ILE A 155 -0.80 -12.99 26.35
N LEU A 156 -1.63 -12.68 25.35
CA LEU A 156 -2.97 -13.20 25.18
C LEU A 156 -3.02 -14.12 23.96
N THR A 157 -2.47 -15.34 24.14
CA THR A 157 -2.44 -16.34 23.06
C THR A 157 -3.28 -17.54 23.47
N THR A 158 -4.22 -17.93 22.59
CA THR A 158 -4.97 -19.19 22.70
C THR A 158 -4.37 -20.22 21.77
N THR A 159 -4.15 -21.42 22.24
CA THR A 159 -3.66 -22.54 21.43
C THR A 159 -4.78 -23.56 21.20
N VAL A 160 -4.98 -23.97 19.98
CA VAL A 160 -5.99 -24.97 19.56
C VAL A 160 -5.29 -26.15 18.92
N ASN A 161 -5.50 -27.37 19.45
CA ASN A 161 -4.96 -28.58 18.87
C ASN A 161 -5.87 -29.09 17.74
N LEU A 162 -5.35 -29.11 16.53
CA LEU A 162 -6.02 -29.62 15.32
C LEU A 162 -5.31 -30.86 14.81
N GLY A 163 -5.68 -32.05 15.33
CA GLY A 163 -5.18 -33.32 14.82
C GLY A 163 -3.66 -33.51 14.86
N GLY A 164 -3.00 -32.98 15.88
CA GLY A 164 -1.53 -33.07 16.04
C GLY A 164 -0.77 -31.78 15.71
N ASN A 165 -1.40 -30.82 15.06
CA ASN A 165 -0.85 -29.48 14.85
C ASN A 165 -1.41 -28.51 15.89
N VAL A 166 -0.57 -27.64 16.43
CA VAL A 166 -0.97 -26.58 17.37
C VAL A 166 -1.14 -25.27 16.63
N LEU A 167 -2.36 -24.77 16.58
CA LEU A 167 -2.64 -23.42 16.05
C LEU A 167 -2.58 -22.42 17.20
N SER A 168 -1.69 -21.44 17.11
CA SER A 168 -1.55 -20.33 18.06
C SER A 168 -2.27 -19.09 17.55
N ILE A 169 -3.14 -18.52 18.38
CA ILE A 169 -3.91 -17.30 18.06
C ILE A 169 -3.52 -16.22 19.05
N PRO A 170 -2.54 -15.35 18.74
CA PRO A 170 -2.13 -14.23 19.57
C PRO A 170 -3.08 -13.05 19.35
N TRP A 171 -4.13 -12.94 20.13
CA TRP A 171 -5.26 -12.00 19.92
C TRP A 171 -4.85 -10.54 19.84
N LEU A 172 -3.92 -10.09 20.69
CA LEU A 172 -3.46 -8.69 20.66
C LEU A 172 -2.62 -8.41 19.41
N TYR A 173 -1.75 -9.34 19.04
CA TYR A 173 -0.95 -9.19 17.81
C TYR A 173 -1.82 -9.27 16.57
N LEU A 174 -2.80 -10.17 16.55
CA LEU A 174 -3.78 -10.28 15.47
C LEU A 174 -4.56 -8.97 15.29
N PHE A 175 -5.03 -8.37 16.40
CA PHE A 175 -5.69 -7.07 16.34
C PHE A 175 -4.76 -5.96 15.85
N PHE A 176 -3.51 -5.97 16.29
CA PHE A 176 -2.50 -5.00 15.83
C PHE A 176 -2.21 -5.16 14.34
N VAL A 177 -1.99 -6.39 13.85
CA VAL A 177 -1.75 -6.67 12.42
C VAL A 177 -2.96 -6.28 11.58
N PHE A 178 -4.18 -6.54 12.07
CA PHE A 178 -5.40 -6.06 11.41
C PHE A 178 -5.42 -4.53 11.31
N LEU A 179 -5.14 -3.81 12.40
CA LEU A 179 -5.10 -2.35 12.36
C LEU A 179 -4.02 -1.84 11.41
N LEU A 180 -2.86 -2.49 11.37
CA LEU A 180 -1.77 -2.14 10.48
C LEU A 180 -2.16 -2.34 9.01
N MET A 181 -2.67 -3.53 8.64
CA MET A 181 -3.03 -3.85 7.27
C MET A 181 -4.24 -3.04 6.79
N ALA A 182 -5.33 -3.04 7.54
CA ALA A 182 -6.54 -2.29 7.18
C ALA A 182 -6.28 -0.78 7.23
N GLY A 183 -5.50 -0.32 8.21
CA GLY A 183 -5.12 1.08 8.37
C GLY A 183 -4.30 1.58 7.19
N LEU A 184 -3.20 0.89 6.85
CA LEU A 184 -2.34 1.28 5.73
C LEU A 184 -3.04 1.13 4.37
N SER A 185 -3.84 0.07 4.16
CA SER A 185 -4.61 -0.08 2.91
C SER A 185 -5.57 1.10 2.71
N ASN A 186 -6.34 1.47 3.73
CA ASN A 186 -7.23 2.62 3.63
C ASN A 186 -6.46 3.95 3.57
N ALA A 187 -5.32 4.08 4.25
CA ALA A 187 -4.52 5.30 4.24
C ALA A 187 -3.92 5.59 2.85
N VAL A 188 -3.40 4.56 2.17
CA VAL A 188 -2.94 4.69 0.77
C VAL A 188 -4.12 5.00 -0.15
N ASN A 189 -5.27 4.33 0.01
CA ASN A 189 -6.47 4.58 -0.77
C ASN A 189 -6.98 6.02 -0.59
N LEU A 190 -7.00 6.54 0.64
CA LEU A 190 -7.36 7.95 0.90
C LEU A 190 -6.35 8.93 0.31
N THR A 191 -5.10 8.54 0.14
CA THR A 191 -4.06 9.37 -0.48
C THR A 191 -4.18 9.42 -2.01
N ASP A 192 -4.90 8.47 -2.63
CA ASP A 192 -5.09 8.39 -4.09
C ASP A 192 -6.18 9.36 -4.60
N GLY A 193 -6.10 10.62 -4.18
CA GLY A 193 -7.06 11.67 -4.53
C GLY A 193 -6.59 12.64 -5.62
N LEU A 194 -5.27 12.67 -5.94
CA LEU A 194 -4.66 13.54 -6.94
C LEU A 194 -3.77 12.76 -7.89
N ASP A 195 -3.67 13.23 -9.14
CA ASP A 195 -2.87 12.59 -10.19
C ASP A 195 -1.40 12.46 -9.75
N GLY A 196 -0.90 11.23 -9.66
CA GLY A 196 0.47 10.91 -9.27
C GLY A 196 0.75 10.93 -7.76
N LEU A 197 -0.19 11.35 -6.92
CA LEU A 197 0.09 11.50 -5.49
C LEU A 197 0.40 10.17 -4.81
N ALA A 198 -0.54 9.24 -4.81
CA ALA A 198 -0.37 7.95 -4.14
C ALA A 198 0.76 7.13 -4.79
N GLY A 199 0.78 7.04 -6.11
CA GLY A 199 1.82 6.30 -6.84
C GLY A 199 3.23 6.78 -6.52
N GLY A 200 3.44 8.10 -6.43
CA GLY A 200 4.74 8.67 -6.09
C GLY A 200 5.15 8.47 -4.63
N CYS A 201 4.20 8.61 -3.70
CA CYS A 201 4.47 8.37 -2.27
C CYS A 201 4.77 6.89 -2.01
N VAL A 202 4.01 5.96 -2.62
CA VAL A 202 4.26 4.51 -2.54
C VAL A 202 5.62 4.16 -3.14
N MET A 203 5.96 4.69 -4.32
CA MET A 203 7.27 4.50 -4.94
C MET A 203 8.40 4.82 -3.96
N VAL A 204 8.35 5.99 -3.34
CA VAL A 204 9.40 6.43 -2.40
C VAL A 204 9.48 5.50 -1.21
N VAL A 205 8.36 5.20 -0.55
CA VAL A 205 8.33 4.31 0.63
C VAL A 205 8.82 2.91 0.27
N MET A 206 8.46 2.36 -0.89
CA MET A 206 8.87 1.02 -1.31
C MET A 206 10.36 0.92 -1.66
N ILE A 207 11.00 2.00 -2.14
CA ILE A 207 12.46 2.06 -2.30
C ILE A 207 13.15 1.89 -0.94
N PHE A 208 12.68 2.59 0.10
CA PHE A 208 13.24 2.45 1.45
C PHE A 208 12.90 1.09 2.07
N MET A 209 11.70 0.54 1.83
CA MET A 209 11.35 -0.81 2.28
C MET A 209 12.19 -1.89 1.60
N ALA A 210 12.56 -1.71 0.33
CA ALA A 210 13.49 -2.60 -0.34
C ALA A 210 14.88 -2.58 0.35
N ALA A 211 15.35 -1.41 0.75
CA ALA A 211 16.60 -1.26 1.50
C ALA A 211 16.50 -1.91 2.91
N VAL A 212 15.38 -1.75 3.60
CA VAL A 212 15.11 -2.42 4.90
C VAL A 212 15.12 -3.93 4.74
N ALA A 213 14.34 -4.48 3.81
CA ALA A 213 14.26 -5.92 3.57
C ALA A 213 15.62 -6.51 3.17
N PHE A 214 16.36 -5.81 2.32
CA PHE A 214 17.72 -6.21 1.94
C PHE A 214 18.67 -6.23 3.14
N ARG A 215 18.59 -5.21 3.99
CA ARG A 215 19.42 -5.10 5.20
C ARG A 215 19.02 -6.11 6.27
N TYR A 216 17.74 -6.44 6.35
CA TYR A 216 17.20 -7.50 7.23
C TYR A 216 17.68 -8.90 6.81
N GLY A 217 18.15 -9.06 5.57
CA GLY A 217 18.64 -10.33 5.03
C GLY A 217 17.64 -11.05 4.11
N GLU A 218 16.44 -10.47 3.92
CA GLU A 218 15.37 -11.03 3.11
C GLU A 218 15.41 -10.49 1.68
N SER A 219 16.30 -11.05 0.86
CA SER A 219 16.50 -10.61 -0.53
C SER A 219 15.25 -10.73 -1.39
N SER A 220 14.41 -11.74 -1.14
CA SER A 220 13.14 -11.95 -1.87
C SER A 220 12.13 -10.85 -1.59
N LEU A 221 12.01 -10.41 -0.33
CA LEU A 221 11.18 -9.28 0.05
C LEU A 221 11.74 -7.96 -0.49
N ALA A 222 13.07 -7.83 -0.58
CA ALA A 222 13.70 -6.66 -1.20
C ALA A 222 13.37 -6.57 -2.70
N VAL A 223 13.42 -7.68 -3.43
CA VAL A 223 13.00 -7.78 -4.85
C VAL A 223 11.52 -7.45 -4.99
N PHE A 224 10.67 -7.94 -4.10
CA PHE A 224 9.24 -7.64 -4.09
C PHE A 224 8.97 -6.15 -3.89
N ALA A 225 9.55 -5.52 -2.87
CA ALA A 225 9.39 -4.09 -2.61
C ALA A 225 9.92 -3.23 -3.78
N ALA A 226 11.08 -3.60 -4.36
CA ALA A 226 11.64 -2.94 -5.53
C ALA A 226 10.75 -3.09 -6.77
N SER A 227 10.10 -4.25 -6.94
CA SER A 227 9.15 -4.48 -8.04
C SER A 227 7.92 -3.57 -7.90
N ILE A 228 7.42 -3.35 -6.68
CA ILE A 228 6.33 -2.39 -6.43
C ILE A 228 6.78 -0.97 -6.78
N ALA A 229 7.96 -0.56 -6.32
CA ALA A 229 8.52 0.76 -6.67
C ALA A 229 8.66 0.95 -8.18
N GLY A 230 9.17 -0.07 -8.89
CA GLY A 230 9.30 -0.07 -10.35
C GLY A 230 7.95 0.04 -11.06
N ALA A 231 6.95 -0.73 -10.63
CA ALA A 231 5.59 -0.63 -11.17
C ALA A 231 5.00 0.77 -10.96
N CYS A 232 5.22 1.39 -9.80
CA CYS A 232 4.80 2.76 -9.52
C CYS A 232 5.50 3.77 -10.45
N ILE A 233 6.81 3.64 -10.72
CA ILE A 233 7.53 4.50 -11.67
C ILE A 233 6.91 4.39 -13.06
N GLY A 234 6.70 3.16 -13.55
CA GLY A 234 6.07 2.94 -14.86
C GLY A 234 4.65 3.47 -14.94
N PHE A 235 3.88 3.33 -13.87
CA PHE A 235 2.51 3.85 -13.75
C PHE A 235 2.48 5.39 -13.75
N LEU A 236 3.38 6.05 -13.04
CA LEU A 236 3.47 7.51 -12.96
C LEU A 236 3.68 8.17 -14.32
N TRP A 237 4.27 7.49 -15.29
CA TRP A 237 4.39 7.99 -16.66
C TRP A 237 3.03 8.32 -17.28
N PHE A 238 1.99 7.58 -16.90
CA PHE A 238 0.62 7.75 -17.41
C PHE A 238 -0.33 8.42 -16.41
N ASN A 239 0.00 8.39 -15.13
CA ASN A 239 -0.83 8.93 -14.06
C ASN A 239 -0.38 10.31 -13.58
N SER A 240 0.78 10.83 -14.03
CA SER A 240 1.15 12.23 -13.75
C SER A 240 0.14 13.20 -14.39
N TYR A 241 -0.07 14.34 -13.74
CA TYR A 241 -1.06 15.33 -14.17
C TYR A 241 -0.77 15.90 -15.58
N PRO A 242 -1.73 15.93 -16.52
CA PRO A 242 -3.09 15.35 -16.43
C PRO A 242 -3.07 13.82 -16.67
N ALA A 243 -3.68 13.05 -15.77
CA ALA A 243 -3.64 11.60 -15.81
C ALA A 243 -4.38 10.98 -17.01
N SER A 244 -3.78 9.98 -17.62
CA SER A 244 -4.37 9.16 -18.69
C SER A 244 -5.08 7.91 -18.16
N ILE A 245 -4.81 7.55 -16.92
CA ILE A 245 -5.39 6.42 -16.19
C ILE A 245 -5.27 6.63 -14.68
N PHE A 246 -6.26 6.18 -13.92
CA PHE A 246 -6.24 6.13 -12.46
C PHE A 246 -5.89 4.74 -11.95
N MET A 247 -5.32 4.70 -10.73
CA MET A 247 -4.89 3.47 -10.08
C MET A 247 -6.08 2.57 -9.72
N GLY A 248 -7.13 3.16 -9.16
CA GLY A 248 -8.28 2.49 -8.60
C GLY A 248 -8.00 1.86 -7.22
N ASP A 249 -9.07 1.35 -6.62
CA ASP A 249 -8.99 0.64 -5.35
C ASP A 249 -8.16 -0.65 -5.47
N THR A 250 -8.12 -1.25 -6.66
CA THR A 250 -7.26 -2.39 -7.00
C THR A 250 -5.79 -2.16 -6.62
N GLY A 251 -5.23 -1.01 -6.99
CA GLY A 251 -3.84 -0.69 -6.68
C GLY A 251 -3.68 -0.13 -5.28
N SER A 252 -4.45 0.90 -4.93
CA SER A 252 -4.25 1.65 -3.69
C SER A 252 -4.40 0.78 -2.43
N LEU A 253 -5.39 -0.12 -2.38
CA LEU A 253 -5.54 -1.07 -1.27
C LEU A 253 -4.40 -2.10 -1.25
N ALA A 254 -3.99 -2.61 -2.42
CA ALA A 254 -2.92 -3.59 -2.53
C ALA A 254 -1.58 -3.07 -2.02
N TRP A 255 -1.24 -1.81 -2.33
CA TRP A 255 0.03 -1.22 -1.87
C TRP A 255 0.09 -1.02 -0.37
N GLY A 256 -1.01 -0.60 0.25
CA GLY A 256 -1.08 -0.49 1.70
C GLY A 256 -0.95 -1.84 2.40
N ALA A 257 -1.59 -2.90 1.88
CA ALA A 257 -1.45 -4.26 2.39
C ALA A 257 -0.04 -4.83 2.18
N ALA A 258 0.57 -4.60 1.00
CA ALA A 258 1.95 -5.01 0.73
C ALA A 258 2.94 -4.33 1.69
N PHE A 259 2.75 -3.05 1.95
CA PHE A 259 3.56 -2.30 2.91
C PHE A 259 3.42 -2.86 4.32
N ALA A 260 2.19 -3.13 4.78
CA ALA A 260 1.95 -3.76 6.07
C ALA A 260 2.56 -5.17 6.17
N ALA A 261 2.42 -5.99 5.12
CA ALA A 261 3.01 -7.32 5.07
C ALA A 261 4.54 -7.28 5.15
N LEU A 262 5.19 -6.39 4.39
CA LEU A 262 6.63 -6.16 4.48
C LEU A 262 7.04 -5.75 5.90
N ALA A 263 6.31 -4.82 6.53
CA ALA A 263 6.59 -4.37 7.90
C ALA A 263 6.55 -5.51 8.92
N VAL A 264 5.55 -6.38 8.84
CA VAL A 264 5.40 -7.55 9.73
C VAL A 264 6.52 -8.58 9.49
N LEU A 265 6.80 -8.90 8.22
CA LEU A 265 7.78 -9.92 7.86
C LEU A 265 9.23 -9.49 8.12
N THR A 266 9.50 -8.19 8.09
CA THR A 266 10.83 -7.63 8.45
C THR A 266 10.90 -7.14 9.90
N LYS A 267 9.86 -7.38 10.72
CA LYS A 267 9.82 -6.94 12.12
C LYS A 267 10.08 -5.44 12.32
N THR A 268 9.54 -4.63 11.41
CA THR A 268 9.72 -3.17 11.38
C THR A 268 8.41 -2.42 11.49
N GLU A 269 7.41 -3.00 12.16
CA GLU A 269 6.04 -2.50 12.19
C GLU A 269 5.97 -1.02 12.63
N VAL A 270 6.66 -0.66 13.74
CA VAL A 270 6.66 0.71 14.27
C VAL A 270 7.44 1.66 13.37
N VAL A 271 8.61 1.23 12.91
CA VAL A 271 9.44 2.02 12.00
C VAL A 271 8.73 2.26 10.67
N SER A 272 8.01 1.24 10.17
CA SER A 272 7.21 1.35 8.95
C SER A 272 6.05 2.34 9.10
N LEU A 273 5.45 2.46 10.29
CA LEU A 273 4.47 3.53 10.53
C LEU A 273 5.11 4.92 10.40
N VAL A 274 6.35 5.10 10.84
CA VAL A 274 7.08 6.36 10.60
C VAL A 274 7.37 6.54 9.12
N MET A 275 7.85 5.50 8.41
CA MET A 275 8.12 5.57 6.96
C MET A 275 6.86 5.92 6.16
N GLY A 276 5.71 5.40 6.56
CA GLY A 276 4.40 5.68 5.98
C GLY A 276 3.70 6.92 6.58
N GLY A 277 4.43 7.79 7.29
CA GLY A 277 3.88 8.89 8.07
C GLY A 277 2.95 9.81 7.27
N LEU A 278 3.25 10.05 5.99
CA LEU A 278 2.36 10.84 5.14
C LEU A 278 0.97 10.18 4.98
N PHE A 279 0.91 8.88 4.69
CA PHE A 279 -0.35 8.15 4.56
C PHE A 279 -1.15 8.20 5.87
N ILE A 280 -0.46 8.06 7.00
CA ILE A 280 -1.09 8.14 8.33
C ILE A 280 -1.66 9.53 8.57
N ILE A 281 -0.93 10.60 8.25
CA ILE A 281 -1.41 11.98 8.39
C ILE A 281 -2.64 12.23 7.52
N GLU A 282 -2.65 11.73 6.28
CA GLU A 282 -3.81 11.81 5.38
C GLU A 282 -5.04 11.11 6.01
N ALA A 283 -4.89 9.88 6.46
CA ALA A 283 -5.97 9.12 7.10
C ALA A 283 -6.45 9.78 8.42
N LEU A 284 -5.52 10.22 9.27
CA LEU A 284 -5.85 10.91 10.51
C LEU A 284 -6.60 12.22 10.25
N SER A 285 -6.27 12.95 9.21
CA SER A 285 -6.99 14.17 8.84
C SER A 285 -8.47 13.91 8.58
N VAL A 286 -8.80 12.78 7.91
CA VAL A 286 -10.18 12.35 7.67
C VAL A 286 -10.87 11.96 8.98
N ILE A 287 -10.20 11.17 9.82
CA ILE A 287 -10.74 10.74 11.12
C ILE A 287 -11.05 11.96 11.99
N ILE A 288 -10.10 12.89 12.13
CA ILE A 288 -10.25 14.12 12.92
C ILE A 288 -11.41 14.97 12.37
N GLN A 289 -11.49 15.13 11.06
CA GLN A 289 -12.57 15.90 10.40
C GLN A 289 -13.94 15.28 10.69
N VAL A 290 -14.07 13.96 10.53
CA VAL A 290 -15.34 13.26 10.73
C VAL A 290 -15.76 13.29 12.20
N VAL A 291 -14.86 13.05 13.13
CA VAL A 291 -15.13 13.07 14.58
C VAL A 291 -15.54 14.49 15.00
N SER A 292 -14.76 15.51 14.63
CA SER A 292 -15.06 16.90 14.95
C SER A 292 -16.43 17.32 14.39
N TYR A 293 -16.70 17.01 13.12
CA TYR A 293 -17.95 17.38 12.49
C TYR A 293 -19.18 16.68 13.09
N LYS A 294 -19.04 15.40 13.46
CA LYS A 294 -20.11 14.68 14.17
C LYS A 294 -20.38 15.26 15.57
N ALA A 295 -19.32 15.60 16.31
CA ALA A 295 -19.42 16.11 17.67
C ALA A 295 -19.84 17.58 17.74
N THR A 296 -19.26 18.45 16.89
CA THR A 296 -19.38 19.90 17.05
C THR A 296 -20.06 20.60 15.87
N LYS A 297 -20.33 19.89 14.74
CA LYS A 297 -20.77 20.42 13.45
C LYS A 297 -19.80 21.43 12.83
N LYS A 298 -18.56 21.49 13.34
CA LYS A 298 -17.51 22.38 12.82
C LYS A 298 -16.44 21.56 12.09
N ARG A 299 -15.94 22.10 11.00
CA ARG A 299 -14.81 21.53 10.26
C ARG A 299 -13.49 21.99 10.87
N VAL A 300 -12.54 21.06 11.04
CA VAL A 300 -11.15 21.37 11.43
C VAL A 300 -10.35 21.82 10.20
N PHE A 301 -10.47 21.06 9.12
CA PHE A 301 -9.84 21.37 7.84
C PHE A 301 -10.87 21.90 6.85
N LEU A 302 -10.45 22.70 5.88
CA LEU A 302 -11.34 23.18 4.81
C LEU A 302 -11.96 22.00 4.05
N MET A 303 -11.14 20.96 3.83
CA MET A 303 -11.54 19.67 3.28
C MET A 303 -10.56 18.60 3.79
N ALA A 304 -10.99 17.35 3.92
CA ALA A 304 -10.14 16.20 4.20
C ALA A 304 -10.35 15.17 3.09
N PRO A 305 -9.29 14.41 2.72
CA PRO A 305 -7.91 14.38 3.27
C PRO A 305 -7.12 15.70 3.09
N LEU A 306 -5.92 15.80 3.69
CA LEU A 306 -5.13 17.05 3.74
C LEU A 306 -4.72 17.59 2.36
N HIS A 307 -4.47 16.76 1.37
CA HIS A 307 -4.16 17.23 0.03
C HIS A 307 -5.26 18.15 -0.52
N HIS A 308 -6.53 17.83 -0.29
CA HIS A 308 -7.67 18.70 -0.66
C HIS A 308 -7.74 19.99 0.17
N HIS A 309 -7.27 19.98 1.42
CA HIS A 309 -7.16 21.21 2.21
C HIS A 309 -6.22 22.20 1.54
N PHE A 310 -5.06 21.74 1.06
CA PHE A 310 -4.10 22.60 0.37
C PHE A 310 -4.59 23.08 -1.00
N GLU A 311 -5.36 22.25 -1.74
CA GLU A 311 -6.04 22.73 -2.95
C GLU A 311 -7.03 23.85 -2.63
N LYS A 312 -7.82 23.73 -1.55
CA LYS A 312 -8.74 24.78 -1.09
C LYS A 312 -8.03 26.05 -0.62
N LEU A 313 -6.75 25.95 -0.21
CA LEU A 313 -5.88 27.09 0.07
C LEU A 313 -5.27 27.73 -1.20
N GLY A 314 -5.62 27.23 -2.40
CA GLY A 314 -5.17 27.78 -3.67
C GLY A 314 -3.86 27.18 -4.20
N TRP A 315 -3.39 26.05 -3.68
CA TRP A 315 -2.27 25.34 -4.30
C TRP A 315 -2.75 24.58 -5.51
N ASN A 316 -2.00 24.64 -6.61
CA ASN A 316 -2.28 23.79 -7.77
C ASN A 316 -1.90 22.32 -7.46
N GLU A 317 -2.56 21.40 -8.13
CA GLU A 317 -2.41 19.95 -7.93
C GLU A 317 -0.96 19.49 -7.98
N THR A 318 -0.21 19.88 -9.00
CA THR A 318 1.20 19.53 -9.15
C THR A 318 2.07 20.00 -7.98
N LYS A 319 1.80 21.17 -7.42
CA LYS A 319 2.52 21.70 -6.25
C LYS A 319 2.23 20.89 -5.00
N VAL A 320 0.98 20.44 -4.80
CA VAL A 320 0.61 19.55 -3.69
C VAL A 320 1.37 18.24 -3.84
N VAL A 321 1.26 17.59 -5.01
CA VAL A 321 1.89 16.29 -5.29
C VAL A 321 3.39 16.31 -5.04
N PHE A 322 4.13 17.27 -5.63
CA PHE A 322 5.58 17.36 -5.43
C PHE A 322 5.98 17.56 -3.97
N ARG A 323 5.27 18.42 -3.23
CA ARG A 323 5.55 18.67 -1.82
C ARG A 323 5.26 17.44 -0.97
N PHE A 324 4.22 16.70 -1.28
CA PHE A 324 3.84 15.48 -0.58
C PHE A 324 4.85 14.36 -0.86
N TRP A 325 5.41 14.26 -2.07
CA TRP A 325 6.53 13.35 -2.35
C TRP A 325 7.76 13.68 -1.50
N ILE A 326 8.09 14.97 -1.37
CA ILE A 326 9.21 15.41 -0.52
C ILE A 326 8.96 15.05 0.96
N ILE A 327 7.75 15.30 1.46
CA ILE A 327 7.35 14.96 2.83
C ILE A 327 7.38 13.43 3.03
N SER A 328 6.84 12.66 2.08
CA SER A 328 6.90 11.19 2.11
C SER A 328 8.34 10.70 2.14
N GLY A 329 9.23 11.32 1.34
CA GLY A 329 10.67 11.01 1.35
C GLY A 329 11.34 11.32 2.68
N ALA A 330 10.98 12.43 3.31
CA ALA A 330 11.52 12.79 4.64
C ALA A 330 11.07 11.78 5.71
N PHE A 331 9.79 11.37 5.72
CA PHE A 331 9.29 10.34 6.63
C PHE A 331 9.94 8.97 6.36
N ALA A 332 10.07 8.58 5.09
CA ALA A 332 10.71 7.32 4.72
C ALA A 332 12.19 7.28 5.13
N ALA A 333 12.91 8.38 4.92
CA ALA A 333 14.31 8.50 5.35
C ALA A 333 14.44 8.49 6.88
N LEU A 334 13.54 9.19 7.60
CA LEU A 334 13.53 9.16 9.06
C LEU A 334 13.28 7.76 9.58
N GLY A 335 12.25 7.06 9.06
CA GLY A 335 11.98 5.69 9.45
C GLY A 335 13.14 4.76 9.13
N PHE A 336 13.79 4.91 7.97
CA PHE A 336 14.99 4.15 7.64
C PHE A 336 16.15 4.43 8.60
N ALA A 337 16.35 5.68 9.02
CA ALA A 337 17.34 6.01 10.04
C ALA A 337 17.02 5.37 11.39
N LEU A 338 15.74 5.35 11.80
CA LEU A 338 15.30 4.70 13.02
C LEU A 338 15.42 3.17 12.97
N TYR A 339 15.38 2.56 11.78
CA TYR A 339 15.60 1.13 11.61
C TYR A 339 16.95 0.66 12.18
N PHE A 340 18.01 1.48 12.07
CA PHE A 340 19.33 1.16 12.63
C PHE A 340 19.37 1.19 14.16
N GLN A 341 18.30 1.62 14.81
CA GLN A 341 18.17 1.63 16.28
C GLN A 341 17.32 0.44 16.80
N LEU A 342 16.82 -0.42 15.90
CA LEU A 342 16.09 -1.63 16.26
C LEU A 342 17.03 -2.77 16.64
N HIS A 343 18.30 -2.73 16.17
CA HIS A 343 19.31 -3.80 16.32
C HIS A 343 20.63 -3.26 16.84
#